data_62f9854b1a574ffdc3d88f418c52b74e
#
_entry.id   62f9854b1a574ffdc3d88f418c52b74e
#
_cell.length_a   1.000
_cell.length_b   1.000
_cell.length_c   1.000
_cell.angle_alpha   90.00
_cell.angle_beta   90.00
_cell.angle_gamma   90.00
#
_symmetry.space_group_name_H-M   'P 1'
#
loop_
_entity.id
_entity.type
_entity.pdbx_description
1 polymer ?
#
loop_
_entity_poly.entity_id
_entity_poly.type
_entity_poly.pdbx_seq_one_letter_code
_entity_poly.pdbx_strand_id
1 'polypeptide(L)'
;MDIDIKALKQLVKEREMQWERVALAIEEALFAAYNKNPGSSPNAKVKIDRVTGHVEVKVTELDAEGKIVREFDDTPADFARVAAATAKQVLFLKMRDVKDDQVFKDFLKRENTVISGVIQQGKDPSLIDVKIADGVEGFIPVQEQVA
;
A
#
# COMPACT_ATOMS: atom_id res chain seq x y z
N MET A 1 -10.51 10.16 -17.49
CA MET A 1 -9.18 9.55 -17.65
C MET A 1 -9.11 8.37 -16.70
N ASP A 2 -9.14 7.18 -17.24
CA ASP A 2 -9.23 5.95 -16.44
C ASP A 2 -7.84 5.49 -15.98
N ILE A 3 -7.81 4.64 -14.95
CA ILE A 3 -6.57 4.04 -14.48
C ILE A 3 -6.06 3.07 -15.54
N ASP A 4 -4.78 3.15 -15.90
CA ASP A 4 -4.17 2.18 -16.82
C ASP A 4 -3.98 0.81 -16.13
N ILE A 5 -5.05 0.02 -16.18
CA ILE A 5 -5.11 -1.32 -15.61
C ILE A 5 -4.08 -2.27 -16.24
N LYS A 6 -3.77 -2.10 -17.53
CA LYS A 6 -2.82 -2.99 -18.20
C LYS A 6 -1.41 -2.79 -17.65
N ALA A 7 -0.99 -1.54 -17.53
CA ALA A 7 0.31 -1.20 -16.95
C ALA A 7 0.38 -1.63 -15.46
N LEU A 8 -0.68 -1.40 -14.69
CA LEU A 8 -0.74 -1.83 -13.29
C LEU A 8 -0.67 -3.36 -13.13
N LYS A 9 -1.44 -4.11 -13.92
CA LYS A 9 -1.41 -5.58 -13.88
C LYS A 9 -0.05 -6.15 -14.25
N GLN A 10 0.64 -5.54 -15.22
CA GLN A 10 1.97 -5.95 -15.60
C GLN A 10 2.96 -5.75 -14.44
N LEU A 11 2.97 -4.58 -13.81
CA LEU A 11 3.83 -4.29 -12.65
C LEU A 11 3.54 -5.21 -11.46
N VAL A 12 2.26 -5.47 -11.18
CA VAL A 12 1.82 -6.38 -10.12
C VAL A 12 2.32 -7.80 -10.38
N LYS A 13 2.25 -8.26 -11.64
CA LYS A 13 2.75 -9.57 -12.05
C LYS A 13 4.28 -9.68 -11.95
N GLU A 14 5.01 -8.66 -12.39
CA GLU A 14 6.49 -8.61 -12.30
C GLU A 14 7.00 -8.64 -10.86
N ARG A 15 6.17 -8.20 -9.91
CA ARG A 15 6.48 -8.18 -8.48
C ARG A 15 5.84 -9.32 -7.68
N GLU A 16 5.29 -10.33 -8.37
CA GLU A 16 4.66 -11.51 -7.76
C GLU A 16 3.53 -11.16 -6.75
N MET A 17 2.89 -10.00 -6.93
CA MET A 17 1.77 -9.56 -6.10
C MET A 17 0.44 -10.11 -6.63
N GLN A 18 -0.54 -10.23 -5.75
CA GLN A 18 -1.89 -10.60 -6.14
C GLN A 18 -2.68 -9.36 -6.58
N TRP A 19 -3.11 -9.32 -7.83
CA TRP A 19 -3.87 -8.20 -8.39
C TRP A 19 -5.09 -7.80 -7.54
N GLU A 20 -5.88 -8.77 -7.09
CA GLU A 20 -7.08 -8.50 -6.31
C GLU A 20 -6.77 -7.76 -4.99
N ARG A 21 -5.67 -8.11 -4.32
CA ARG A 21 -5.24 -7.41 -3.10
C ARG A 21 -4.84 -5.96 -3.37
N VAL A 22 -4.15 -5.74 -4.48
CA VAL A 22 -3.76 -4.38 -4.89
C VAL A 22 -4.99 -3.55 -5.27
N ALA A 23 -5.91 -4.14 -6.02
CA ALA A 23 -7.14 -3.47 -6.42
C ALA A 23 -8.02 -3.11 -5.22
N LEU A 24 -8.20 -4.01 -4.26
CA LEU A 24 -8.93 -3.73 -3.01
C LEU A 24 -8.26 -2.60 -2.21
N ALA A 25 -6.93 -2.61 -2.08
CA ALA A 25 -6.21 -1.55 -1.39
C ALA A 25 -6.37 -0.18 -2.07
N ILE A 26 -6.44 -0.16 -3.40
CA ILE A 26 -6.73 1.07 -4.16
C ILE A 26 -8.17 1.52 -3.89
N GLU A 27 -9.15 0.62 -3.92
CA GLU A 27 -10.55 0.94 -3.62
C GLU A 27 -10.72 1.51 -2.21
N GLU A 28 -10.06 0.95 -1.21
CA GLU A 28 -10.05 1.46 0.18
C GLU A 28 -9.42 2.85 0.27
N ALA A 29 -8.28 3.07 -0.39
CA ALA A 29 -7.62 4.37 -0.41
C ALA A 29 -8.46 5.43 -1.14
N LEU A 30 -9.15 5.06 -2.20
CA LEU A 30 -10.07 5.93 -2.92
C LEU A 30 -11.32 6.26 -2.10
N PHE A 31 -11.84 5.30 -1.36
CA PHE A 31 -12.93 5.56 -0.41
C PHE A 31 -12.51 6.55 0.68
N ALA A 32 -11.31 6.39 1.23
CA ALA A 32 -10.76 7.35 2.19
C ALA A 32 -10.56 8.75 1.58
N ALA A 33 -10.17 8.83 0.31
CA ALA A 33 -10.04 10.09 -0.42
C ALA A 33 -11.42 10.74 -0.68
N TYR A 34 -12.43 9.94 -1.05
CA TYR A 34 -13.81 10.41 -1.24
C TYR A 34 -14.38 10.98 0.06
N ASN A 35 -14.18 10.31 1.19
CA ASN A 35 -14.67 10.76 2.49
C ASN A 35 -14.07 12.08 2.99
N LYS A 36 -12.95 12.54 2.40
CA LYS A 36 -12.39 13.86 2.70
C LYS A 36 -13.12 15.01 2.01
N ASN A 37 -13.97 14.71 1.03
CA ASN A 37 -14.73 15.74 0.35
C ASN A 37 -15.94 16.16 1.19
N PRO A 38 -16.22 17.46 1.31
CA PRO A 38 -17.44 17.93 1.94
C PRO A 38 -18.65 17.46 1.12
N GLY A 39 -19.57 16.74 1.76
CA GLY A 39 -20.74 16.18 1.11
C GLY A 39 -20.64 14.69 0.75
N SER A 40 -19.56 14.01 1.12
CA SER A 40 -19.45 12.57 0.95
C SER A 40 -20.54 11.82 1.75
N SER A 41 -21.10 10.78 1.13
CA SER A 41 -22.11 9.94 1.77
C SER A 41 -21.48 8.80 2.56
N PRO A 42 -21.93 8.52 3.80
CA PRO A 42 -21.35 7.47 4.64
C PRO A 42 -21.56 6.06 4.08
N ASN A 43 -22.57 5.88 3.23
CA ASN A 43 -22.92 4.61 2.60
C ASN A 43 -22.38 4.49 1.16
N ALA A 44 -21.30 5.20 0.85
CA ALA A 44 -20.63 5.11 -0.42
C ALA A 44 -19.79 3.84 -0.54
N LYS A 45 -19.69 3.29 -1.74
CA LYS A 45 -18.75 2.21 -2.10
C LYS A 45 -17.98 2.63 -3.34
N VAL A 46 -16.69 2.57 -3.29
CA VAL A 46 -15.83 2.80 -4.44
C VAL A 46 -15.48 1.46 -5.08
N LYS A 47 -15.68 1.36 -6.38
CA LYS A 47 -15.32 0.17 -7.16
C LYS A 47 -14.48 0.57 -8.36
N ILE A 48 -13.52 -0.28 -8.68
CA ILE A 48 -12.71 -0.17 -9.90
C ILE A 48 -13.11 -1.30 -10.83
N ASP A 49 -13.46 -0.96 -12.05
CA ASP A 49 -13.65 -1.96 -13.10
C ASP A 49 -12.31 -2.63 -13.41
N ARG A 50 -12.28 -3.96 -13.27
CA ARG A 50 -11.05 -4.77 -13.42
C ARG A 50 -10.55 -4.86 -14.86
N VAL A 51 -11.34 -4.42 -15.82
CA VAL A 51 -11.03 -4.50 -17.25
C VAL A 51 -10.71 -3.13 -17.82
N THR A 52 -11.56 -2.15 -17.56
CA THR A 52 -11.47 -0.80 -18.13
C THR A 52 -10.64 0.16 -17.28
N GLY A 53 -10.56 -0.08 -15.96
CA GLY A 53 -9.96 0.84 -15.01
C GLY A 53 -10.83 2.03 -14.63
N HIS A 54 -12.11 1.98 -15.04
CA HIS A 54 -13.09 2.99 -14.65
C HIS A 54 -13.37 2.91 -13.15
N VAL A 55 -13.44 4.06 -12.49
CA VAL A 55 -13.71 4.17 -11.06
C VAL A 55 -15.10 4.77 -10.87
N GLU A 56 -15.93 4.07 -10.12
CA GLU A 56 -17.28 4.49 -9.77
C GLU A 56 -17.44 4.61 -8.26
N VAL A 57 -18.13 5.66 -7.82
CA VAL A 57 -18.58 5.82 -6.44
C VAL A 57 -20.07 5.63 -6.39
N LYS A 58 -20.53 4.49 -5.89
CA LYS A 58 -21.94 4.18 -5.72
C LYS A 58 -22.38 4.46 -4.31
N VAL A 59 -23.42 5.26 -4.17
CA VAL A 59 -24.06 5.55 -2.89
C VAL A 59 -25.37 4.77 -2.80
N THR A 60 -25.52 4.08 -1.67
CA THR A 60 -26.72 3.30 -1.37
C THR A 60 -27.50 4.01 -0.26
N GLU A 61 -28.70 4.51 -0.56
CA GLU A 61 -29.62 5.03 0.44
C GLU A 61 -30.43 3.86 1.03
N LEU A 62 -30.43 3.79 2.35
CA LEU A 62 -31.19 2.80 3.10
C LEU A 62 -32.37 3.48 3.78
N ASP A 63 -33.50 2.78 3.90
CA ASP A 63 -34.62 3.22 4.73
C ASP A 63 -34.37 2.95 6.22
N ALA A 64 -35.33 3.34 7.07
CA ALA A 64 -35.22 3.13 8.51
C ALA A 64 -35.18 1.64 8.90
N GLU A 65 -35.54 0.74 7.97
CA GLU A 65 -35.56 -0.72 8.16
C GLU A 65 -34.29 -1.39 7.56
N GLY A 66 -33.36 -0.61 6.97
CA GLY A 66 -32.12 -1.10 6.39
C GLY A 66 -32.26 -1.68 4.97
N LYS A 67 -33.38 -1.43 4.29
CA LYS A 67 -33.58 -1.84 2.90
C LYS A 67 -33.05 -0.77 1.95
N ILE A 68 -32.51 -1.21 0.82
CA ILE A 68 -32.01 -0.32 -0.23
C ILE A 68 -33.22 0.35 -0.90
N VAL A 69 -33.29 1.68 -0.75
CA VAL A 69 -34.31 2.51 -1.40
C VAL A 69 -33.84 2.99 -2.76
N ARG A 70 -32.57 3.40 -2.84
CA ARG A 70 -31.98 4.00 -4.03
C ARG A 70 -30.48 3.72 -4.10
N GLU A 71 -30.01 3.51 -5.30
CA GLU A 71 -28.57 3.47 -5.61
C GLU A 71 -28.29 4.46 -6.73
N PHE A 72 -27.30 5.34 -6.53
CA PHE A 72 -26.92 6.35 -7.53
C PHE A 72 -25.41 6.53 -7.57
N ASP A 73 -24.94 7.07 -8.69
CA ASP A 73 -23.53 7.41 -8.89
C ASP A 73 -23.25 8.81 -8.34
N ASP A 74 -22.33 8.90 -7.42
CA ASP A 74 -21.84 10.14 -6.80
C ASP A 74 -20.34 10.35 -7.07
N THR A 75 -19.88 9.91 -8.23
CA THR A 75 -18.47 10.05 -8.61
C THR A 75 -18.14 11.51 -8.89
N PRO A 76 -17.25 12.15 -8.09
CA PRO A 76 -16.86 13.54 -8.33
C PRO A 76 -16.18 13.72 -9.69
N ALA A 77 -16.39 14.85 -10.34
CA ALA A 77 -15.86 15.12 -11.70
C ALA A 77 -14.33 14.98 -11.81
N ASP A 78 -13.59 15.36 -10.76
CA ASP A 78 -12.13 15.27 -10.71
C ASP A 78 -11.61 13.94 -10.15
N PHE A 79 -12.50 12.99 -9.84
CA PHE A 79 -12.14 11.77 -9.11
C PHE A 79 -11.23 10.85 -9.92
N ALA A 80 -11.33 10.85 -11.22
CA ALA A 80 -10.46 10.06 -12.10
C ALA A 80 -8.97 10.45 -11.94
N ARG A 81 -8.68 11.74 -11.77
CA ARG A 81 -7.31 12.23 -11.52
C ARG A 81 -6.81 11.82 -10.13
N VAL A 82 -7.67 11.95 -9.13
CA VAL A 82 -7.38 11.51 -7.76
C VAL A 82 -7.15 9.99 -7.74
N ALA A 83 -7.97 9.23 -8.47
CA ALA A 83 -7.87 7.79 -8.58
C ALA A 83 -6.54 7.34 -9.18
N ALA A 84 -6.08 7.96 -10.26
CA ALA A 84 -4.81 7.63 -10.87
C ALA A 84 -3.60 7.90 -9.95
N ALA A 85 -3.61 9.04 -9.25
CA ALA A 85 -2.57 9.37 -8.28
C ALA A 85 -2.57 8.43 -7.08
N THR A 86 -3.75 8.13 -6.54
CA THR A 86 -3.92 7.21 -5.41
C THR A 86 -3.50 5.78 -5.77
N ALA A 87 -3.90 5.29 -6.94
CA ALA A 87 -3.51 3.96 -7.43
C ALA A 87 -1.98 3.82 -7.52
N LYS A 88 -1.31 4.84 -8.06
CA LYS A 88 0.16 4.88 -8.12
C LYS A 88 0.78 4.84 -6.72
N GLN A 89 0.28 5.65 -5.80
CA GLN A 89 0.79 5.70 -4.43
C GLN A 89 0.61 4.37 -3.70
N VAL A 90 -0.58 3.75 -3.78
CA VAL A 90 -0.88 2.45 -3.17
C VAL A 90 0.01 1.36 -3.75
N LEU A 91 0.23 1.37 -5.08
CA LEU A 91 1.11 0.41 -5.72
C LEU A 91 2.54 0.51 -5.18
N PHE A 92 3.08 1.73 -5.06
CA PHE A 92 4.42 1.93 -4.48
C PHE A 92 4.53 1.42 -3.04
N LEU A 93 3.52 1.70 -2.20
CA LEU A 93 3.48 1.21 -0.83
C LEU A 93 3.45 -0.33 -0.79
N LYS A 94 2.60 -0.96 -1.60
CA LYS A 94 2.52 -2.42 -1.67
C LYS A 94 3.79 -3.07 -2.22
N MET A 95 4.46 -2.44 -3.17
CA MET A 95 5.75 -2.91 -3.67
C MET A 95 6.83 -2.85 -2.58
N ARG A 96 6.82 -1.83 -1.75
CA ARG A 96 7.72 -1.69 -0.61
C ARG A 96 7.45 -2.78 0.43
N ASP A 97 6.20 -2.98 0.81
CA ASP A 97 5.79 -4.02 1.77
C ASP A 97 6.28 -5.41 1.33
N VAL A 98 6.09 -5.77 0.06
CA VAL A 98 6.54 -7.07 -0.48
C VAL A 98 8.06 -7.21 -0.41
N LYS A 99 8.80 -6.14 -0.72
CA LYS A 99 10.26 -6.14 -0.62
C LYS A 99 10.71 -6.32 0.83
N ASP A 100 10.09 -5.61 1.76
CA ASP A 100 10.41 -5.69 3.18
C ASP A 100 10.11 -7.08 3.74
N ASP A 101 9.00 -7.70 3.34
CA ASP A 101 8.64 -9.09 3.69
C ASP A 101 9.66 -10.11 3.16
N GLN A 102 10.16 -9.95 1.94
CA GLN A 102 11.18 -10.83 1.37
C GLN A 102 12.49 -10.72 2.13
N VAL A 103 12.94 -9.49 2.38
CA VAL A 103 14.14 -9.22 3.17
C VAL A 103 14.01 -9.84 4.57
N PHE A 104 12.88 -9.63 5.23
CA PHE A 104 12.63 -10.20 6.55
C PHE A 104 12.70 -11.74 6.54
N LYS A 105 12.07 -12.40 5.57
CA LYS A 105 12.12 -13.86 5.43
C LYS A 105 13.53 -14.40 5.19
N ASP A 106 14.34 -13.68 4.42
CA ASP A 106 15.72 -14.09 4.14
C ASP A 106 16.61 -13.96 5.38
N PHE A 107 16.41 -12.90 6.19
CA PHE A 107 17.15 -12.72 7.43
C PHE A 107 16.66 -13.61 8.56
N LEU A 108 15.37 -13.95 8.61
CA LEU A 108 14.83 -14.90 9.58
C LEU A 108 15.50 -16.28 9.46
N LYS A 109 15.85 -16.70 8.24
CA LYS A 109 16.60 -17.95 8.01
C LYS A 109 18.06 -17.88 8.50
N ARG A 110 18.58 -16.67 8.68
CA ARG A 110 19.94 -16.42 9.13
C ARG A 110 20.04 -16.11 10.65
N GLU A 111 18.90 -16.16 11.33
CA GLU A 111 18.86 -16.02 12.78
C GLU A 111 19.78 -17.05 13.44
N ASN A 112 20.52 -16.65 14.46
CA ASN A 112 21.54 -17.47 15.14
C ASN A 112 22.71 -17.92 14.24
N THR A 113 22.97 -17.25 13.14
CA THR A 113 24.15 -17.49 12.29
C THR A 113 25.09 -16.28 12.30
N VAL A 114 26.36 -16.51 11.98
CA VAL A 114 27.34 -15.44 11.83
C VAL A 114 27.17 -14.81 10.46
N ILE A 115 27.01 -13.49 10.43
CA ILE A 115 26.91 -12.69 9.20
C ILE A 115 27.98 -11.61 9.19
N SER A 116 28.39 -11.16 8.01
CA SER A 116 29.30 -10.05 7.82
C SER A 116 28.53 -8.76 7.55
N GLY A 117 29.02 -7.65 8.08
CA GLY A 117 28.45 -6.34 7.83
C GLY A 117 29.49 -5.24 7.85
N VAL A 118 29.14 -4.06 7.40
CA VAL A 118 29.99 -2.86 7.38
C VAL A 118 29.47 -1.87 8.42
N ILE A 119 30.32 -1.52 9.38
CA ILE A 119 30.00 -0.54 10.41
C ILE A 119 29.75 0.82 9.74
N GLN A 120 28.64 1.44 10.07
CA GLN A 120 28.26 2.76 9.63
C GLN A 120 28.41 3.78 10.75
N GLN A 121 28.58 5.03 10.40
CA GLN A 121 28.57 6.11 11.38
C GLN A 121 27.12 6.40 11.79
N GLY A 122 26.72 5.90 12.95
CA GLY A 122 25.41 6.12 13.54
C GLY A 122 25.23 7.50 14.16
N LYS A 123 24.00 7.88 14.43
CA LYS A 123 23.65 9.11 15.14
C LYS A 123 23.75 8.95 16.66
N ASP A 124 23.57 7.75 17.15
CA ASP A 124 23.59 7.42 18.56
C ASP A 124 24.93 6.74 18.91
N PRO A 125 25.79 7.34 19.76
CA PRO A 125 27.08 6.76 20.13
C PRO A 125 26.94 5.46 20.95
N SER A 126 25.74 5.15 21.47
CA SER A 126 25.49 3.92 22.22
C SER A 126 25.14 2.74 21.32
N LEU A 127 24.88 2.96 20.03
CA LEU A 127 24.52 1.92 19.06
C LEU A 127 25.56 1.87 17.94
N ILE A 128 25.96 0.68 17.57
CA ILE A 128 26.79 0.48 16.39
C ILE A 128 25.86 0.09 15.23
N ASP A 129 25.67 1.01 14.29
CA ASP A 129 24.91 0.74 13.08
C ASP A 129 25.76 -0.09 12.11
N VAL A 130 25.17 -1.17 11.60
CA VAL A 130 25.85 -2.11 10.69
C VAL A 130 25.03 -2.30 9.44
N LYS A 131 25.59 -1.97 8.28
CA LYS A 131 25.01 -2.30 6.99
C LYS A 131 25.30 -3.77 6.67
N ILE A 132 24.24 -4.58 6.57
CA ILE A 132 24.33 -6.03 6.33
C ILE A 132 24.15 -6.35 4.84
N ALA A 133 23.26 -5.62 4.16
CA ALA A 133 23.02 -5.73 2.73
C ALA A 133 22.55 -4.38 2.18
N ASP A 134 22.34 -4.29 0.85
CA ASP A 134 21.83 -3.06 0.25
C ASP A 134 20.40 -2.74 0.75
N GLY A 135 20.30 -1.62 1.47
CA GLY A 135 19.06 -1.16 2.08
C GLY A 135 18.66 -1.92 3.34
N VAL A 136 19.54 -2.74 3.89
CA VAL A 136 19.29 -3.45 5.15
C VAL A 136 20.37 -3.08 6.17
N GLU A 137 19.92 -2.45 7.24
CA GLU A 137 20.75 -2.01 8.35
C GLU A 137 20.29 -2.71 9.63
N GLY A 138 21.23 -3.09 10.45
CA GLY A 138 21.03 -3.58 11.80
C GLY A 138 21.79 -2.72 12.80
N PHE A 139 21.58 -2.94 14.08
CA PHE A 139 22.35 -2.27 15.12
C PHE A 139 22.81 -3.27 16.19
N ILE A 140 23.95 -2.98 16.78
CA ILE A 140 24.51 -3.75 17.91
C ILE A 140 24.35 -2.88 19.16
N PRO A 141 23.51 -3.30 20.13
CA PRO A 141 23.34 -2.58 21.39
C PRO A 141 24.59 -2.69 22.24
N VAL A 142 24.80 -1.74 23.17
CA VAL A 142 25.99 -1.67 24.02
C VAL A 142 26.31 -2.98 24.74
N GLN A 143 25.30 -3.73 25.13
CA GLN A 143 25.43 -5.00 25.85
C GLN A 143 26.08 -6.10 25.00
N GLU A 144 26.01 -6.00 23.68
CA GLU A 144 26.52 -6.98 22.71
C GLU A 144 27.82 -6.49 22.03
N GLN A 145 28.32 -5.30 22.40
CA GLN A 145 29.54 -4.75 21.83
C GLN A 145 30.76 -5.30 22.57
N VAL A 146 31.79 -5.59 21.81
CA VAL A 146 33.10 -5.95 22.38
C VAL A 146 33.79 -4.67 22.90
N ALA A 147 34.27 -4.71 24.12
CA ALA A 147 35.02 -3.61 24.74
C ALA A 147 36.39 -3.40 24.06
#